data_baee52fdc3fc9d0634c301a66ee44281
#
_entry.id   baee52fdc3fc9d0634c301a66ee44281
#
_cell.length_a   1.000
_cell.length_b   1.000
_cell.length_c   1.000
_cell.angle_alpha   90.00
_cell.angle_beta   90.00
_cell.angle_gamma   90.00
#
_symmetry.space_group_name_H-M   'P 1'
#
loop_
_entity.id
_entity.type
_entity.pdbx_description
1 polymer ?
#
loop_
_entity_poly.entity_id
_entity_poly.type
_entity_poly.pdbx_seq_one_letter_code
_entity_poly.pdbx_strand_id
1 'polypeptide(L)'
;MKFNEDSRVKIPAIIHLTRLGYNYISLRNNSWDQSTNIFTDIFKSSVGRINPELTNSDLDRLIDKISLTLDNEDLGKGFYEMLSSKSDIQLIDFENFDNNDFNVVTELPCIKDDEEFRPDITLLINGMPLVFIEVKKPNNLDGIQAEHKRIARRFENKKFRKFINITQLMVFTNNMEYDDGSPVPLQGAFYSSTSYGKPVFNYFREEEDLNLDLILKKENKEEEIRIL
;
A
#
# COMPACT_ATOMS: atom_id res chain seq x y z
N MET A 1 17.98 -22.12 -9.49
CA MET A 1 17.05 -21.28 -8.70
C MET A 1 15.76 -22.07 -8.56
N LYS A 2 15.25 -22.30 -7.34
CA LYS A 2 13.97 -23.01 -7.17
C LYS A 2 12.82 -22.18 -7.75
N PHE A 3 11.90 -22.84 -8.43
CA PHE A 3 10.65 -22.20 -8.88
C PHE A 3 9.74 -21.99 -7.66
N ASN A 4 9.80 -20.80 -7.08
CA ASN A 4 9.01 -20.41 -5.90
C ASN A 4 8.42 -19.03 -6.08
N GLU A 5 7.56 -18.63 -5.16
CA GLU A 5 6.85 -17.33 -5.15
C GLU A 5 7.83 -16.15 -5.11
N ASP A 6 8.87 -16.25 -4.27
CA ASP A 6 9.86 -15.19 -4.15
C ASP A 6 10.59 -14.91 -5.47
N SER A 7 11.07 -15.95 -6.13
CA SER A 7 11.88 -15.78 -7.36
C SER A 7 11.05 -15.42 -8.59
N ARG A 8 9.76 -15.76 -8.61
CA ARG A 8 8.90 -15.62 -9.79
C ARG A 8 7.94 -14.44 -9.72
N VAL A 9 7.59 -14.00 -8.52
CA VAL A 9 6.62 -12.90 -8.34
C VAL A 9 7.19 -11.81 -7.47
N LYS A 10 7.60 -12.09 -6.23
CA LYS A 10 8.03 -11.08 -5.27
C LYS A 10 9.25 -10.28 -5.73
N ILE A 11 10.34 -10.95 -6.09
CA ILE A 11 11.57 -10.27 -6.55
C ILE A 11 11.34 -9.46 -7.84
N PRO A 12 10.70 -10.00 -8.90
CA PRO A 12 10.33 -9.20 -10.07
C PRO A 12 9.49 -7.97 -9.74
N ALA A 13 8.50 -8.09 -8.86
CA ALA A 13 7.68 -6.96 -8.42
C ALA A 13 8.52 -5.87 -7.74
N ILE A 14 9.43 -6.24 -6.82
CA ILE A 14 10.32 -5.29 -6.16
C ILE A 14 11.23 -4.59 -7.18
N ILE A 15 11.82 -5.33 -8.13
CA ILE A 15 12.65 -4.74 -9.19
C ILE A 15 11.84 -3.75 -10.03
N HIS A 16 10.59 -4.09 -10.35
CA HIS A 16 9.71 -3.20 -11.08
C HIS A 16 9.41 -1.92 -10.29
N LEU A 17 9.05 -2.05 -9.02
CA LEU A 17 8.80 -0.92 -8.12
C LEU A 17 10.03 0.00 -7.99
N THR A 18 11.24 -0.58 -7.89
CA THR A 18 12.46 0.24 -7.84
C THR A 18 12.73 0.99 -9.15
N ARG A 19 12.34 0.44 -10.30
CA ARG A 19 12.39 1.15 -11.59
C ARG A 19 11.36 2.28 -11.68
N LEU A 20 10.25 2.15 -10.96
CA LEU A 20 9.25 3.22 -10.82
C LEU A 20 9.64 4.31 -9.82
N GLY A 21 10.79 4.20 -9.17
CA GLY A 21 11.33 5.20 -8.26
C GLY A 21 11.17 4.89 -6.77
N TYR A 22 10.63 3.71 -6.41
CA TYR A 22 10.62 3.28 -5.01
C TYR A 22 12.02 2.87 -4.53
N ASN A 23 12.39 3.28 -3.32
CA ASN A 23 13.62 2.84 -2.66
C ASN A 23 13.34 1.61 -1.81
N TYR A 24 14.03 0.50 -2.09
CA TYR A 24 13.97 -0.65 -1.20
C TYR A 24 14.70 -0.38 0.11
N ILE A 25 14.00 -0.54 1.24
CA ILE A 25 14.57 -0.41 2.57
C ILE A 25 14.43 -1.71 3.36
N SER A 26 15.47 -2.03 4.13
CA SER A 26 15.49 -3.24 4.96
C SER A 26 14.92 -2.95 6.34
N LEU A 27 14.07 -3.85 6.84
CA LEU A 27 13.56 -3.79 8.21
C LEU A 27 14.67 -3.86 9.28
N ARG A 28 15.84 -4.40 8.94
CA ARG A 28 16.96 -4.57 9.89
C ARG A 28 17.56 -3.24 10.36
N ASN A 29 17.51 -2.22 9.52
CA ASN A 29 18.17 -0.94 9.73
C ASN A 29 17.19 0.21 9.95
N ASN A 30 15.91 -0.07 10.04
CA ASN A 30 14.87 0.92 10.19
C ASN A 30 13.96 0.55 11.35
N SER A 31 13.49 1.56 12.06
CA SER A 31 12.52 1.43 13.14
C SER A 31 11.15 1.94 12.70
N TRP A 32 10.10 1.35 13.23
CA TRP A 32 8.73 1.77 13.01
C TRP A 32 7.90 1.63 14.28
N ASP A 33 6.81 2.37 14.37
CA ASP A 33 5.83 2.18 15.43
C ASP A 33 5.04 0.90 15.17
N GLN A 34 5.14 -0.06 16.08
CA GLN A 34 4.48 -1.37 15.95
C GLN A 34 2.95 -1.32 15.94
N SER A 35 2.37 -0.24 16.47
CA SER A 35 0.91 -0.11 16.53
C SER A 35 0.29 0.38 15.23
N THR A 36 0.99 1.23 14.49
CA THR A 36 0.54 1.85 13.23
C THR A 36 1.32 1.38 12.01
N ASN A 37 2.47 0.73 12.22
CA ASN A 37 3.46 0.40 11.20
C ASN A 37 4.05 1.62 10.46
N ILE A 38 3.93 2.83 11.02
CA ILE A 38 4.54 4.04 10.48
C ILE A 38 6.05 4.03 10.78
N PHE A 39 6.87 4.28 9.76
CA PHE A 39 8.32 4.48 9.88
C PHE A 39 8.58 5.92 10.36
N THR A 40 8.68 6.09 11.66
CA THR A 40 8.63 7.40 12.34
C THR A 40 9.72 8.37 11.89
N ASP A 41 10.94 7.89 11.66
CA ASP A 41 12.06 8.74 11.23
C ASP A 41 11.85 9.24 9.79
N ILE A 42 11.39 8.34 8.89
CA ILE A 42 11.05 8.71 7.51
C ILE A 42 9.86 9.67 7.51
N PHE A 43 8.82 9.37 8.30
CA PHE A 43 7.65 10.23 8.42
C PHE A 43 8.02 11.65 8.85
N LYS A 44 8.79 11.78 9.94
CA LYS A 44 9.21 13.10 10.44
C LYS A 44 10.05 13.86 9.43
N SER A 45 10.99 13.17 8.77
CA SER A 45 11.83 13.79 7.73
C SER A 45 11.00 14.28 6.55
N SER A 46 10.11 13.44 6.01
CA SER A 46 9.33 13.76 4.82
C SER A 46 8.25 14.80 5.10
N VAL A 47 7.44 14.58 6.16
CA VAL A 47 6.34 15.50 6.50
C VAL A 47 6.88 16.84 7.02
N GLY A 48 8.00 16.84 7.73
CA GLY A 48 8.68 18.09 8.13
C GLY A 48 9.27 18.86 6.95
N ARG A 49 9.70 18.18 5.88
CA ARG A 49 10.13 18.82 4.61
C ARG A 49 8.96 19.47 3.88
N ILE A 50 7.81 18.81 3.86
CA ILE A 50 6.58 19.30 3.23
C ILE A 50 5.99 20.47 4.04
N ASN A 51 6.11 20.45 5.37
CA ASN A 51 5.57 21.48 6.29
C ASN A 51 6.71 22.05 7.14
N PRO A 52 7.54 22.96 6.59
CA PRO A 52 8.76 23.44 7.25
C PRO A 52 8.50 24.28 8.52
N GLU A 53 7.29 24.69 8.77
CA GLU A 53 6.85 25.40 9.96
C GLU A 53 6.69 24.48 11.19
N LEU A 54 6.60 23.16 11.00
CA LEU A 54 6.39 22.21 12.09
C LEU A 54 7.70 21.91 12.85
N THR A 55 7.58 21.91 14.15
CA THR A 55 8.65 21.42 15.05
C THR A 55 8.62 19.89 15.19
N ASN A 56 9.70 19.30 15.69
CA ASN A 56 9.71 17.86 16.00
C ASN A 56 8.61 17.48 16.99
N SER A 57 8.27 18.35 17.93
CA SER A 57 7.18 18.11 18.89
C SER A 57 5.81 18.12 18.22
N ASP A 58 5.63 18.94 17.16
CA ASP A 58 4.38 18.96 16.40
C ASP A 58 4.24 17.69 15.55
N LEU A 59 5.36 17.20 15.00
CA LEU A 59 5.40 15.93 14.26
C LEU A 59 5.10 14.72 15.17
N ASP A 60 5.60 14.74 16.42
CA ASP A 60 5.24 13.71 17.40
C ASP A 60 3.75 13.70 17.72
N ARG A 61 3.17 14.88 17.98
CA ARG A 61 1.72 15.03 18.21
C ARG A 61 0.90 14.62 16.99
N LEU A 62 1.42 14.85 15.79
CA LEU A 62 0.76 14.44 14.55
C LEU A 62 0.70 12.91 14.43
N ILE A 63 1.80 12.20 14.77
CA ILE A 63 1.82 10.73 14.81
C ILE A 63 0.80 10.22 15.83
N ASP A 64 0.74 10.81 17.01
CA ASP A 64 -0.26 10.45 18.03
C ASP A 64 -1.70 10.69 17.52
N LYS A 65 -1.95 11.83 16.87
CA LYS A 65 -3.25 12.14 16.26
C LYS A 65 -3.63 11.11 15.18
N ILE A 66 -2.68 10.74 14.32
CA ILE A 66 -2.89 9.69 13.31
C ILE A 66 -3.22 8.38 14.00
N SER A 67 -2.45 7.98 15.00
CA SER A 67 -2.66 6.73 15.74
C SER A 67 -4.06 6.66 16.36
N LEU A 68 -4.55 7.76 16.93
CA LEU A 68 -5.91 7.85 17.47
C LEU A 68 -6.97 7.79 16.38
N THR A 69 -6.76 8.49 15.25
CA THR A 69 -7.68 8.48 14.12
C THR A 69 -7.82 7.08 13.52
N LEU A 70 -6.71 6.32 13.46
CA LEU A 70 -6.71 4.94 12.97
C LEU A 70 -7.45 3.95 13.89
N ASP A 71 -7.80 4.32 15.11
CA ASP A 71 -8.62 3.50 16.00
C ASP A 71 -10.14 3.71 15.81
N ASN A 72 -10.56 4.66 14.97
CA ASN A 72 -11.97 4.93 14.71
C ASN A 72 -12.65 3.75 13.99
N GLU A 73 -13.95 3.56 14.26
CA GLU A 73 -14.80 2.58 13.56
C GLU A 73 -15.42 3.20 12.29
N ASP A 74 -14.57 3.77 11.42
CA ASP A 74 -14.99 4.53 10.24
C ASP A 74 -14.39 4.02 8.92
N LEU A 75 -13.77 2.84 8.94
CA LEU A 75 -13.09 2.23 7.79
C LEU A 75 -11.98 3.12 7.19
N GLY A 76 -11.29 3.87 8.05
CA GLY A 76 -10.19 4.76 7.65
C GLY A 76 -10.64 6.08 7.04
N LYS A 77 -11.93 6.42 7.08
CA LYS A 77 -12.44 7.68 6.53
C LYS A 77 -11.73 8.89 7.12
N GLY A 78 -11.62 8.97 8.44
CA GLY A 78 -10.93 10.08 9.11
C GLY A 78 -9.46 10.19 8.71
N PHE A 79 -8.78 9.07 8.52
CA PHE A 79 -7.40 9.07 8.04
C PHE A 79 -7.30 9.49 6.55
N TYR A 80 -8.21 9.01 5.69
CA TYR A 80 -8.28 9.45 4.30
C TYR A 80 -8.53 10.96 4.18
N GLU A 81 -9.39 11.52 5.04
CA GLU A 81 -9.62 12.98 5.11
C GLU A 81 -8.34 13.73 5.49
N MET A 82 -7.53 13.18 6.40
CA MET A 82 -6.21 13.75 6.72
C MET A 82 -5.24 13.68 5.54
N LEU A 83 -5.19 12.55 4.80
CA LEU A 83 -4.34 12.40 3.62
C LEU A 83 -4.70 13.36 2.50
N SER A 84 -5.99 13.63 2.30
CA SER A 84 -6.51 14.46 1.21
C SER A 84 -6.68 15.94 1.57
N SER A 85 -6.42 16.33 2.82
CA SER A 85 -6.59 17.70 3.29
C SER A 85 -5.58 18.63 2.62
N LYS A 86 -6.09 19.77 2.11
CA LYS A 86 -5.26 20.86 1.56
C LYS A 86 -5.16 22.07 2.49
N SER A 87 -5.95 22.11 3.56
CA SER A 87 -6.05 23.24 4.49
C SER A 87 -5.30 23.02 5.80
N ASP A 88 -4.93 21.79 6.11
CA ASP A 88 -4.23 21.41 7.31
C ASP A 88 -2.78 20.98 6.97
N ILE A 89 -2.13 20.29 7.91
CA ILE A 89 -0.81 19.69 7.71
C ILE A 89 -0.88 18.68 6.56
N GLN A 90 -0.07 18.89 5.54
CA GLN A 90 -0.01 18.01 4.38
C GLN A 90 0.83 16.76 4.70
N LEU A 91 0.20 15.59 4.65
CA LEU A 91 0.89 14.31 4.82
C LEU A 91 1.57 13.83 3.52
N ILE A 92 1.06 14.27 2.38
CA ILE A 92 1.56 13.99 1.02
C ILE A 92 1.54 15.29 0.23
N ASP A 93 2.62 15.59 -0.47
CA ASP A 93 2.67 16.70 -1.43
C ASP A 93 2.17 16.20 -2.77
N PHE A 94 0.92 16.53 -3.12
CA PHE A 94 0.30 16.18 -4.40
C PHE A 94 0.65 17.15 -5.53
N GLU A 95 1.26 18.30 -5.23
CA GLU A 95 1.64 19.30 -6.22
C GLU A 95 3.07 19.07 -6.72
N ASN A 96 3.96 18.67 -5.80
CA ASN A 96 5.34 18.33 -6.12
C ASN A 96 5.70 16.95 -5.56
N PHE A 97 5.57 15.93 -6.39
CA PHE A 97 5.81 14.52 -5.99
C PHE A 97 7.23 14.26 -5.51
N ASP A 98 8.22 15.00 -6.00
CA ASP A 98 9.62 14.86 -5.59
C ASP A 98 9.86 15.25 -4.13
N ASN A 99 8.91 15.94 -3.49
CA ASN A 99 8.95 16.22 -2.07
C ASN A 99 8.56 15.01 -1.20
N ASN A 100 8.03 13.95 -1.80
CA ASN A 100 7.67 12.74 -1.06
C ASN A 100 8.78 11.69 -1.09
N ASP A 101 8.79 10.84 -0.06
CA ASP A 101 9.66 9.66 -0.01
C ASP A 101 8.83 8.41 -0.32
N PHE A 102 9.21 7.71 -1.39
CA PHE A 102 8.58 6.46 -1.83
C PHE A 102 9.50 5.29 -1.46
N ASN A 103 9.04 4.42 -0.55
CA ASN A 103 9.82 3.29 -0.11
C ASN A 103 9.04 1.98 -0.26
N VAL A 104 9.75 0.89 -0.45
CA VAL A 104 9.19 -0.47 -0.45
C VAL A 104 9.91 -1.33 0.58
N VAL A 105 9.13 -2.05 1.37
CA VAL A 105 9.59 -3.04 2.34
C VAL A 105 8.93 -4.38 2.09
N THR A 106 9.56 -5.46 2.54
CA THR A 106 9.00 -6.81 2.47
C THR A 106 8.77 -7.37 3.85
N GLU A 107 7.73 -8.20 4.00
CA GLU A 107 7.43 -8.93 5.23
C GLU A 107 7.29 -8.01 6.46
N LEU A 108 6.70 -6.81 6.29
CA LEU A 108 6.46 -5.90 7.39
C LEU A 108 5.51 -6.55 8.41
N PRO A 109 5.94 -6.83 9.65
CA PRO A 109 5.09 -7.51 10.60
C PRO A 109 4.01 -6.57 11.16
N CYS A 110 2.76 -7.01 11.07
CA CYS A 110 1.61 -6.40 11.72
C CYS A 110 1.27 -7.26 12.92
N ILE A 111 1.64 -6.80 14.11
CA ILE A 111 1.53 -7.56 15.35
C ILE A 111 0.48 -6.90 16.25
N LYS A 112 -0.45 -7.71 16.76
CA LYS A 112 -1.37 -7.27 17.80
C LYS A 112 -1.67 -8.42 18.77
N ASP A 113 -1.24 -8.23 20.00
CA ASP A 113 -1.33 -9.23 21.06
C ASP A 113 -0.63 -10.55 20.64
N ASP A 114 -1.40 -11.62 20.49
CA ASP A 114 -0.94 -12.95 20.08
C ASP A 114 -1.11 -13.23 18.57
N GLU A 115 -1.60 -12.24 17.82
CA GLU A 115 -1.84 -12.37 16.39
C GLU A 115 -0.81 -11.58 15.58
N GLU A 116 -0.32 -12.21 14.52
CA GLU A 116 0.63 -11.60 13.59
C GLU A 116 0.28 -11.99 12.15
N PHE A 117 0.46 -11.06 11.24
CA PHE A 117 0.56 -11.35 9.81
C PHE A 117 1.60 -10.43 9.16
N ARG A 118 2.09 -10.83 7.99
CA ARG A 118 3.11 -10.09 7.24
C ARG A 118 2.69 -10.00 5.79
N PRO A 119 2.30 -8.82 5.29
CA PRO A 119 2.14 -8.60 3.86
C PRO A 119 3.45 -8.90 3.12
N ASP A 120 3.37 -9.52 1.95
CA ASP A 120 4.56 -9.86 1.17
C ASP A 120 5.38 -8.62 0.80
N ILE A 121 4.69 -7.56 0.34
CA ILE A 121 5.29 -6.28 -0.03
C ILE A 121 4.42 -5.17 0.54
N THR A 122 5.03 -4.13 1.11
CA THR A 122 4.34 -2.93 1.58
C THR A 122 5.00 -1.70 0.95
N LEU A 123 4.18 -0.81 0.39
CA LEU A 123 4.63 0.47 -0.14
C LEU A 123 4.40 1.54 0.91
N LEU A 124 5.45 2.31 1.16
CA LEU A 124 5.43 3.43 2.08
C LEU A 124 5.46 4.74 1.28
N ILE A 125 4.59 5.67 1.62
CA ILE A 125 4.68 7.06 1.18
C ILE A 125 4.91 7.90 2.43
N ASN A 126 6.00 8.64 2.46
CA ASN A 126 6.42 9.43 3.62
C ASN A 126 6.42 8.61 4.93
N GLY A 127 6.88 7.36 4.86
CA GLY A 127 6.93 6.44 5.99
C GLY A 127 5.59 5.80 6.40
N MET A 128 4.47 6.16 5.76
CA MET A 128 3.15 5.59 6.01
C MET A 128 2.90 4.36 5.13
N PRO A 129 2.48 3.19 5.68
CA PRO A 129 2.22 1.97 4.93
C PRO A 129 0.84 2.02 4.25
N LEU A 130 0.76 2.71 3.11
CA LEU A 130 -0.52 2.99 2.44
C LEU A 130 -0.98 1.88 1.49
N VAL A 131 -0.06 1.05 0.99
CA VAL A 131 -0.38 -0.02 0.03
C VAL A 131 0.30 -1.31 0.47
N PHE A 132 -0.42 -2.41 0.38
CA PHE A 132 0.22 -3.71 0.43
C PHE A 132 -0.08 -4.56 -0.81
N ILE A 133 0.86 -5.43 -1.14
CA ILE A 133 0.77 -6.34 -2.27
C ILE A 133 1.02 -7.76 -1.76
N GLU A 134 0.03 -8.62 -1.91
CA GLU A 134 0.16 -10.07 -1.69
C GLU A 134 0.46 -10.76 -3.02
N VAL A 135 1.48 -11.58 -3.01
CA VAL A 135 1.88 -12.33 -4.20
C VAL A 135 1.54 -13.82 -4.05
N LYS A 136 1.21 -14.46 -5.14
CA LYS A 136 0.92 -15.89 -5.18
C LYS A 136 1.66 -16.55 -6.33
N LYS A 137 1.95 -17.84 -6.19
CA LYS A 137 2.59 -18.61 -7.27
C LYS A 137 1.72 -18.60 -8.52
N PRO A 138 2.32 -18.46 -9.71
CA PRO A 138 1.57 -18.44 -10.98
C PRO A 138 0.64 -19.65 -11.16
N ASN A 139 1.01 -20.81 -10.66
CA ASN A 139 0.26 -22.06 -10.82
C ASN A 139 -0.69 -22.38 -9.64
N ASN A 140 -0.91 -21.44 -8.74
CA ASN A 140 -1.79 -21.64 -7.59
C ASN A 140 -3.18 -21.03 -7.88
N LEU A 141 -4.05 -21.79 -8.50
CA LEU A 141 -5.39 -21.37 -8.90
C LEU A 141 -6.27 -20.94 -7.72
N ASP A 142 -6.07 -21.57 -6.54
CA ASP A 142 -6.86 -21.26 -5.35
C ASP A 142 -6.25 -20.14 -4.48
N GLY A 143 -5.01 -19.77 -4.76
CA GLY A 143 -4.22 -18.88 -3.89
C GLY A 143 -4.83 -17.50 -3.70
N ILE A 144 -5.34 -16.90 -4.78
CA ILE A 144 -5.97 -15.57 -4.74
C ILE A 144 -7.30 -15.64 -3.99
N GLN A 145 -8.13 -16.67 -4.21
CA GLN A 145 -9.39 -16.84 -3.49
C GLN A 145 -9.19 -17.11 -2.00
N ALA A 146 -8.18 -17.91 -1.66
CA ALA A 146 -7.83 -18.17 -0.27
C ALA A 146 -7.38 -16.88 0.44
N GLU A 147 -6.61 -16.05 -0.25
CA GLU A 147 -6.16 -14.76 0.28
C GLU A 147 -7.31 -13.77 0.44
N HIS A 148 -8.23 -13.72 -0.52
CA HIS A 148 -9.45 -12.95 -0.41
C HIS A 148 -10.25 -13.29 0.86
N LYS A 149 -10.46 -14.58 1.13
CA LYS A 149 -11.13 -15.04 2.36
C LYS A 149 -10.35 -14.65 3.63
N ARG A 150 -9.02 -14.71 3.58
CA ARG A 150 -8.15 -14.34 4.70
C ARG A 150 -8.24 -12.84 5.01
N ILE A 151 -8.18 -12.00 3.98
CA ILE A 151 -8.32 -10.55 4.12
C ILE A 151 -9.71 -10.19 4.63
N ALA A 152 -10.77 -10.78 4.10
CA ALA A 152 -12.14 -10.55 4.60
C ALA A 152 -12.25 -10.80 6.11
N ARG A 153 -11.65 -11.88 6.62
CA ARG A 153 -11.59 -12.16 8.07
C ARG A 153 -10.80 -11.11 8.85
N ARG A 154 -9.72 -10.57 8.27
CA ARG A 154 -8.92 -9.50 8.91
C ARG A 154 -9.71 -8.22 9.05
N PHE A 155 -10.55 -7.86 8.06
CA PHE A 155 -11.46 -6.72 8.16
C PHE A 155 -12.46 -6.84 9.32
N GLU A 156 -12.89 -8.04 9.65
CA GLU A 156 -13.79 -8.32 10.77
C GLU A 156 -13.06 -8.29 12.12
N ASN A 157 -11.72 -8.41 12.11
CA ASN A 157 -10.92 -8.48 13.33
C ASN A 157 -10.51 -7.10 13.82
N LYS A 158 -11.13 -6.64 14.90
CA LYS A 158 -10.85 -5.33 15.53
C LYS A 158 -9.39 -5.13 15.94
N LYS A 159 -8.63 -6.21 16.17
CA LYS A 159 -7.19 -6.13 16.50
C LYS A 159 -6.38 -5.49 15.37
N PHE A 160 -6.78 -5.69 14.11
CA PHE A 160 -6.08 -5.13 12.94
C PHE A 160 -6.69 -3.83 12.42
N ARG A 161 -7.54 -3.15 13.22
CA ARG A 161 -8.23 -1.93 12.80
C ARG A 161 -7.27 -0.87 12.27
N LYS A 162 -6.19 -0.56 12.98
CA LYS A 162 -5.22 0.45 12.54
C LYS A 162 -4.57 0.09 11.20
N PHE A 163 -4.23 -1.19 11.01
CA PHE A 163 -3.70 -1.66 9.73
C PHE A 163 -4.72 -1.48 8.59
N ILE A 164 -5.97 -1.84 8.84
CA ILE A 164 -7.04 -1.68 7.85
C ILE A 164 -7.26 -0.20 7.53
N ASN A 165 -7.34 0.65 8.56
CA ASN A 165 -7.65 2.07 8.40
C ASN A 165 -6.51 2.86 7.74
N ILE A 166 -5.25 2.47 7.92
CA ILE A 166 -4.11 3.15 7.27
C ILE A 166 -3.93 2.70 5.82
N THR A 167 -4.31 1.45 5.49
CA THR A 167 -4.18 0.90 4.14
C THR A 167 -5.18 1.53 3.20
N GLN A 168 -4.71 2.14 2.13
CA GLN A 168 -5.57 2.76 1.10
C GLN A 168 -5.82 1.82 -0.08
N LEU A 169 -4.84 0.97 -0.41
CA LEU A 169 -4.93 0.05 -1.54
C LEU A 169 -4.36 -1.32 -1.17
N MET A 170 -5.07 -2.36 -1.56
CA MET A 170 -4.65 -3.74 -1.47
C MET A 170 -4.53 -4.32 -2.88
N VAL A 171 -3.40 -4.95 -3.17
CA VAL A 171 -3.15 -5.59 -4.46
C VAL A 171 -2.85 -7.07 -4.25
N PHE A 172 -3.41 -7.91 -5.11
CA PHE A 172 -3.17 -9.34 -5.13
C PHE A 172 -2.74 -9.73 -6.54
N THR A 173 -1.62 -10.42 -6.68
CA THR A 173 -1.12 -10.81 -8.00
C THR A 173 -0.44 -12.16 -7.99
N ASN A 174 -0.55 -12.88 -9.09
CA ASN A 174 0.21 -14.10 -9.37
C ASN A 174 1.16 -13.93 -10.58
N ASN A 175 1.32 -12.70 -11.07
CA ASN A 175 2.17 -12.36 -12.21
C ASN A 175 1.79 -13.09 -13.51
N MET A 176 0.50 -13.41 -13.67
CA MET A 176 -0.06 -14.00 -14.90
C MET A 176 -0.91 -12.96 -15.60
N GLU A 177 -1.07 -13.09 -16.89
CA GLU A 177 -2.02 -12.29 -17.65
C GLU A 177 -3.45 -12.62 -17.22
N TYR A 178 -4.33 -11.62 -17.32
CA TYR A 178 -5.76 -11.81 -17.10
C TYR A 178 -6.35 -12.74 -18.17
N ASP A 179 -7.16 -13.71 -17.78
CA ASP A 179 -7.82 -14.67 -18.66
C ASP A 179 -9.33 -14.45 -18.65
N ASP A 180 -9.84 -13.83 -19.71
CA ASP A 180 -11.27 -13.58 -19.93
C ASP A 180 -12.05 -14.88 -20.19
N GLY A 181 -11.40 -15.93 -20.65
CA GLY A 181 -12.03 -17.22 -20.97
C GLY A 181 -12.45 -18.03 -19.75
N SER A 182 -11.99 -17.65 -18.55
CA SER A 182 -12.35 -18.33 -17.33
C SER A 182 -13.61 -17.72 -16.69
N PRO A 183 -14.62 -18.53 -16.32
CA PRO A 183 -15.81 -18.05 -15.63
C PRO A 183 -15.50 -17.49 -14.22
N VAL A 184 -14.35 -17.82 -13.66
CA VAL A 184 -13.81 -17.26 -12.42
C VAL A 184 -12.35 -16.94 -12.70
N PRO A 185 -12.01 -15.73 -13.11
CA PRO A 185 -10.63 -15.36 -13.40
C PRO A 185 -9.82 -15.43 -12.10
N LEU A 186 -8.84 -16.31 -12.08
CA LEU A 186 -7.93 -16.55 -10.96
C LEU A 186 -6.52 -16.04 -11.24
N GLN A 187 -6.34 -15.38 -12.38
CA GLN A 187 -5.06 -14.92 -12.89
C GLN A 187 -5.07 -13.41 -13.06
N GLY A 188 -3.89 -12.80 -12.92
CA GLY A 188 -3.70 -11.38 -13.09
C GLY A 188 -3.49 -10.63 -11.78
N ALA A 189 -3.72 -9.34 -11.81
CA ALA A 189 -3.68 -8.46 -10.65
C ALA A 189 -5.10 -8.01 -10.26
N PHE A 190 -5.36 -8.03 -8.97
CA PHE A 190 -6.63 -7.62 -8.37
C PHE A 190 -6.34 -6.55 -7.34
N TYR A 191 -7.21 -5.57 -7.21
CA TYR A 191 -7.07 -4.55 -6.20
C TYR A 191 -8.38 -4.29 -5.46
N SER A 192 -8.26 -3.82 -4.23
CA SER A 192 -9.37 -3.37 -3.41
C SER A 192 -8.95 -2.17 -2.57
N SER A 193 -9.89 -1.32 -2.23
CA SER A 193 -9.70 -0.27 -1.24
C SER A 193 -10.42 -0.61 0.06
N THR A 194 -10.06 0.06 1.15
CA THR A 194 -10.70 -0.10 2.46
C THR A 194 -11.98 0.71 2.61
N SER A 195 -12.38 1.48 1.59
CA SER A 195 -13.54 2.38 1.61
C SER A 195 -14.89 1.69 1.80
N TYR A 196 -14.93 0.37 1.66
CA TYR A 196 -16.13 -0.43 1.81
C TYR A 196 -16.00 -1.37 3.01
N GLY A 197 -17.09 -1.60 3.73
CA GLY A 197 -17.13 -2.50 4.90
C GLY A 197 -16.78 -3.96 4.61
N LYS A 198 -16.65 -4.32 3.32
CA LYS A 198 -16.12 -5.59 2.82
C LYS A 198 -15.21 -5.29 1.64
N PRO A 199 -14.08 -6.00 1.52
CA PRO A 199 -13.21 -5.83 0.35
C PRO A 199 -13.95 -6.26 -0.91
N VAL A 200 -14.06 -5.34 -1.84
CA VAL A 200 -14.58 -5.59 -3.19
C VAL A 200 -13.37 -5.59 -4.11
N PHE A 201 -13.07 -6.74 -4.71
CA PHE A 201 -11.93 -6.89 -5.59
C PHE A 201 -12.30 -6.56 -7.03
N ASN A 202 -11.54 -5.65 -7.61
CA ASN A 202 -11.59 -5.30 -9.01
C ASN A 202 -10.39 -5.90 -9.74
N TYR A 203 -10.53 -6.11 -11.05
CA TYR A 203 -9.42 -6.56 -11.88
C TYR A 203 -8.61 -5.39 -12.36
N PHE A 204 -7.30 -5.52 -12.27
CA PHE A 204 -6.38 -4.58 -12.89
C PHE A 204 -6.03 -5.11 -14.27
N ARG A 205 -6.64 -4.54 -15.29
CA ARG A 205 -6.42 -4.89 -16.69
C ARG A 205 -6.49 -3.64 -17.56
N GLU A 206 -5.77 -3.67 -18.67
CA GLU A 206 -5.96 -2.71 -19.73
C GLU A 206 -7.24 -3.09 -20.49
N GLU A 207 -8.17 -2.16 -20.63
CA GLU A 207 -9.32 -2.36 -21.50
C GLU A 207 -8.90 -2.11 -22.95
N GLU A 208 -9.39 -2.94 -23.89
CA GLU A 208 -9.00 -2.85 -25.29
C GLU A 208 -9.25 -1.46 -25.90
N ASP A 209 -10.26 -0.75 -25.44
CA ASP A 209 -10.61 0.59 -25.88
C ASP A 209 -9.84 1.70 -25.15
N LEU A 210 -9.13 1.37 -24.07
CA LEU A 210 -8.36 2.32 -23.30
C LEU A 210 -6.90 2.32 -23.77
N ASN A 211 -6.59 3.20 -24.71
CA ASN A 211 -5.21 3.36 -25.16
C ASN A 211 -4.42 4.18 -24.13
N LEU A 212 -3.91 3.52 -23.09
CA LEU A 212 -3.10 4.11 -22.04
C LEU A 212 -1.88 4.87 -22.60
N ASP A 213 -1.27 4.33 -23.65
CA ASP A 213 -0.17 4.98 -24.35
C ASP A 213 -0.54 6.36 -24.90
N LEU A 214 -1.76 6.54 -25.41
CA LEU A 214 -2.24 7.84 -25.87
C LEU A 214 -2.53 8.79 -24.72
N ILE A 215 -3.07 8.30 -23.63
CA ILE A 215 -3.36 9.09 -22.42
C ILE A 215 -2.04 9.54 -21.80
N LEU A 216 -1.10 8.64 -21.58
CA LEU A 216 0.19 8.91 -20.97
C LEU A 216 1.07 9.83 -21.83
N LYS A 217 1.10 9.64 -23.16
CA LYS A 217 1.86 10.50 -24.08
C LYS A 217 1.25 11.89 -24.24
N LYS A 218 -0.08 12.00 -24.15
CA LYS A 218 -0.78 13.28 -24.32
C LYS A 218 -0.63 14.22 -23.14
N GLU A 219 -0.43 13.67 -21.94
CA GLU A 219 -0.44 14.43 -20.71
C GLU A 219 0.95 14.62 -20.09
N ASN A 220 2.01 14.05 -20.68
CA ASN A 220 3.39 14.09 -20.15
C ASN A 220 3.50 13.60 -18.70
N LYS A 221 2.67 12.66 -18.30
CA LYS A 221 2.51 12.25 -16.90
C LYS A 221 3.20 10.91 -16.61
N GLU A 222 4.48 10.78 -16.90
CA GLU A 222 5.33 9.74 -16.30
C GLU A 222 5.28 9.79 -14.75
N GLU A 223 4.96 10.95 -14.20
CA GLU A 223 4.88 11.20 -12.75
C GLU A 223 3.62 10.60 -12.10
N GLU A 224 2.48 10.58 -12.78
CA GLU A 224 1.25 9.96 -12.23
C GLU A 224 1.31 8.43 -12.17
N ILE A 225 2.13 7.78 -12.99
CA ILE A 225 2.33 6.32 -12.96
C ILE A 225 3.05 5.88 -11.68
N ARG A 226 3.78 6.76 -11.01
CA ARG A 226 4.48 6.45 -9.76
C ARG A 226 3.55 6.24 -8.57
N ILE A 227 2.28 6.63 -8.69
CA ILE A 227 1.26 6.52 -7.62
C ILE A 227 0.35 5.30 -7.82
N LEU A 228 0.28 4.77 -9.02
CA LEU A 228 -0.40 3.51 -9.33
C LEU A 228 0.61 2.37 -9.31
#